data_75007c0ee4546cc32d76ae47b4bf6fea
#
_entry.id   75007c0ee4546cc32d76ae47b4bf6fea
#
_cell.length_a   1.000
_cell.length_b   1.000
_cell.length_c   1.000
_cell.angle_alpha   90.00
_cell.angle_beta   90.00
_cell.angle_gamma   90.00
#
_symmetry.space_group_name_H-M   'P 1'
#
loop_
_entity.id
_entity.type
_entity.pdbx_description
1 polymer ?
#
loop_
_entity_poly.entity_id
_entity_poly.type
_entity_poly.pdbx_seq_one_letter_code
_entity_poly.pdbx_strand_id
1 'polypeptide(L)'
;MFPLCCPKCGLPLNKEGNGCQCSEGHRYDLARSGYVNLLLANGKHSLQPGDDKRMVRARRLFLEKGYYEPFRRAVCQKALERLPMERPVVLDAGCGEGYYTGGLAQALKERGKAPMAVGVDISKIAADQAAKAHKGIQFAVGSVFHLPVLEASCDL
;
A
#
# COMPACT_ATOMS: atom_id res chain seq x y z
N MET A 1 15.36 0.89 0.12
CA MET A 1 14.87 2.07 0.86
C MET A 1 13.36 2.04 0.78
N PHE A 2 12.63 2.24 1.86
CA PHE A 2 11.17 2.33 1.83
C PHE A 2 10.78 3.62 1.12
N PRO A 3 9.83 3.63 0.19
CA PRO A 3 9.39 4.86 -0.45
C PRO A 3 8.48 5.72 0.43
N LEU A 4 8.20 5.29 1.67
CA LEU A 4 7.35 6.04 2.59
C LEU A 4 8.08 7.21 3.25
N CYS A 5 7.39 8.34 3.37
CA CYS A 5 7.87 9.53 4.07
C CYS A 5 7.00 9.88 5.30
N CYS A 6 7.62 10.64 6.19
CA CYS A 6 6.96 11.17 7.38
C CYS A 6 5.89 12.20 6.97
N PRO A 7 4.62 12.01 7.34
CA PRO A 7 3.55 12.94 6.96
C PRO A 7 3.64 14.31 7.68
N LYS A 8 4.56 14.47 8.67
CA LYS A 8 4.79 15.74 9.35
C LYS A 8 5.88 16.58 8.71
N CYS A 9 6.98 15.95 8.24
CA CYS A 9 8.15 16.67 7.75
C CYS A 9 8.63 16.22 6.36
N GLY A 10 7.99 15.25 5.73
CA GLY A 10 8.35 14.77 4.40
C GLY A 10 9.61 13.91 4.32
N LEU A 11 10.38 13.78 5.42
CA LEU A 11 11.61 13.02 5.43
C LEU A 11 11.39 11.51 5.34
N PRO A 12 12.36 10.75 4.81
CA PRO A 12 12.25 9.30 4.70
C PRO A 12 11.95 8.62 6.03
N LEU A 13 11.10 7.61 6.00
CA LEU A 13 10.84 6.73 7.13
C LEU A 13 11.73 5.49 7.05
N ASN A 14 12.50 5.25 8.09
CA ASN A 14 13.30 4.04 8.24
C ASN A 14 12.64 3.09 9.22
N LYS A 15 12.73 1.79 8.94
CA LYS A 15 12.22 0.77 9.86
C LYS A 15 13.07 0.75 11.12
N GLU A 16 12.43 0.83 12.28
CA GLU A 16 13.08 0.79 13.58
C GLU A 16 12.25 -0.04 14.56
N GLY A 17 12.76 -1.22 14.91
CA GLY A 17 12.03 -2.16 15.76
C GLY A 17 10.66 -2.53 15.19
N ASN A 18 9.60 -2.26 15.96
CA ASN A 18 8.20 -2.51 15.57
C ASN A 18 7.53 -1.23 15.00
N GLY A 19 8.28 -0.38 14.34
CA GLY A 19 7.76 0.87 13.78
C GLY A 19 8.61 1.42 12.65
N CYS A 20 8.32 2.69 12.31
CA CYS A 20 9.09 3.50 11.38
C CYS A 20 9.40 4.85 12.04
N GLN A 21 10.58 5.41 11.80
CA GLN A 21 10.99 6.69 12.32
C GLN A 21 11.72 7.51 11.26
N CYS A 22 11.52 8.84 11.26
CA CYS A 22 12.32 9.76 10.45
C CYS A 22 13.49 10.34 11.27
N SER A 23 14.43 11.02 10.61
CA SER A 23 15.58 11.64 11.26
C SER A 23 15.22 12.74 12.27
N GLU A 24 14.05 13.36 12.14
CA GLU A 24 13.50 14.33 13.10
C GLU A 24 12.83 13.67 14.32
N GLY A 25 12.95 12.36 14.48
CA GLY A 25 12.41 11.62 15.63
C GLY A 25 10.90 11.35 15.59
N HIS A 26 10.18 11.69 14.52
CA HIS A 26 8.76 11.33 14.41
C HIS A 26 8.63 9.82 14.21
N ARG A 27 7.90 9.17 15.11
CA ARG A 27 7.74 7.72 15.14
C ARG A 27 6.30 7.29 14.85
N TYR A 28 6.16 6.19 14.14
CA TYR A 28 4.89 5.56 13.76
C TYR A 28 4.98 4.06 13.97
N ASP A 29 4.15 3.52 14.86
CA ASP A 29 4.14 2.10 15.17
C ASP A 29 3.45 1.29 14.06
N LEU A 30 3.99 0.11 13.79
CA LEU A 30 3.34 -0.87 12.94
C LEU A 30 2.20 -1.53 13.72
N ALA A 31 1.04 -1.64 13.07
CA ALA A 31 -0.04 -2.46 13.59
C ALA A 31 0.38 -3.94 13.65
N ARG A 32 -0.31 -4.75 14.46
CA ARG A 32 -0.04 -6.20 14.55
C ARG A 32 -0.10 -6.92 13.20
N SER A 33 -0.92 -6.47 12.27
CA SER A 33 -1.00 -7.00 10.90
C SER A 33 0.15 -6.58 10.01
N GLY A 34 0.87 -5.49 10.36
CA GLY A 34 2.05 -5.01 9.65
C GLY A 34 1.86 -3.71 8.86
N TYR A 35 0.66 -3.11 8.84
CA TYR A 35 0.50 -1.77 8.23
C TYR A 35 0.96 -0.67 9.18
N VAL A 36 1.30 0.49 8.63
CA VAL A 36 1.60 1.71 9.38
C VAL A 36 0.49 2.76 9.17
N ASN A 37 0.13 3.50 10.23
CA ASN A 37 -0.84 4.59 10.10
C ASN A 37 -0.12 5.94 9.99
N LEU A 38 -0.11 6.49 8.78
CA LEU A 38 0.49 7.77 8.43
C LEU A 38 -0.55 8.88 8.20
N LEU A 39 -1.84 8.60 8.43
CA LEU A 39 -2.90 9.60 8.32
C LEU A 39 -2.92 10.47 9.59
N LEU A 40 -2.53 11.74 9.44
CA LEU A 40 -2.57 12.71 10.54
C LEU A 40 -4.01 13.03 10.97
N ALA A 41 -4.18 13.43 12.22
CA ALA A 41 -5.49 13.76 12.78
C ALA A 41 -6.20 14.91 12.03
N ASN A 42 -5.44 15.93 11.60
CA ASN A 42 -5.92 17.06 10.81
C ASN A 42 -6.25 16.71 9.35
N GLY A 43 -5.79 15.56 8.85
CA GLY A 43 -6.14 15.04 7.52
C GLY A 43 -7.41 14.18 7.50
N LYS A 44 -8.11 14.06 8.63
CA LYS A 44 -9.35 13.29 8.72
C LYS A 44 -10.55 14.23 8.60
N HIS A 45 -11.36 14.01 7.56
CA HIS A 45 -12.64 14.70 7.39
C HIS A 45 -13.82 13.95 8.00
N SER A 46 -13.60 12.75 8.58
CA SER A 46 -14.58 11.96 9.30
C SER A 46 -13.90 11.13 10.41
N LEU A 47 -14.69 10.62 11.35
CA LEU A 47 -14.18 9.73 12.42
C LEU A 47 -13.64 8.40 11.87
N GLN A 48 -14.23 7.90 10.78
CA GLN A 48 -13.81 6.69 10.09
C GLN A 48 -13.72 6.98 8.58
N PRO A 49 -12.58 7.51 8.09
CA PRO A 49 -12.41 7.78 6.67
C PRO A 49 -12.33 6.47 5.87
N GLY A 50 -12.90 6.51 4.65
CA GLY A 50 -12.88 5.40 3.70
C GLY A 50 -13.93 4.32 3.97
N ASP A 51 -13.77 3.17 3.32
CA ASP A 51 -14.69 2.04 3.40
C ASP A 51 -14.78 1.48 4.83
N ASP A 52 -15.99 1.25 5.29
CA ASP A 52 -16.26 0.57 6.55
C ASP A 52 -16.07 -0.96 6.43
N LYS A 53 -16.24 -1.67 7.56
CA LYS A 53 -16.05 -3.13 7.63
C LYS A 53 -16.99 -3.90 6.68
N ARG A 54 -18.22 -3.42 6.50
CA ARG A 54 -19.22 -4.08 5.63
C ARG A 54 -18.85 -3.88 4.17
N MET A 55 -18.43 -2.66 3.80
CA MET A 55 -18.00 -2.31 2.45
C MET A 55 -16.75 -3.10 2.05
N VAL A 56 -15.73 -3.12 2.90
CA VAL A 56 -14.50 -3.89 2.66
C VAL A 56 -14.82 -5.38 2.48
N ARG A 57 -15.65 -5.95 3.36
CA ARG A 57 -16.07 -7.35 3.25
C ARG A 57 -16.86 -7.62 1.96
N ALA A 58 -17.80 -6.76 1.59
CA ALA A 58 -18.60 -6.93 0.39
C ALA A 58 -17.74 -6.87 -0.87
N ARG A 59 -16.81 -5.91 -0.94
CA ARG A 59 -15.82 -5.78 -2.02
C ARG A 59 -14.98 -7.03 -2.15
N ARG A 60 -14.44 -7.53 -1.05
CA ARG A 60 -13.63 -8.74 -1.02
C ARG A 60 -14.39 -9.94 -1.56
N LEU A 61 -15.57 -10.22 -1.04
CA LEU A 61 -16.41 -11.35 -1.50
C LEU A 61 -16.75 -11.24 -2.99
N PHE A 62 -16.92 -10.04 -3.50
CA PHE A 62 -17.17 -9.79 -4.90
C PHE A 62 -15.91 -10.05 -5.76
N LEU A 63 -14.75 -9.56 -5.34
CA LEU A 63 -13.48 -9.76 -6.06
C LEU A 63 -13.04 -11.23 -6.03
N GLU A 64 -13.26 -11.95 -4.92
CA GLU A 64 -12.98 -13.38 -4.78
C GLU A 64 -13.79 -14.26 -5.76
N LYS A 65 -14.93 -13.77 -6.27
CA LYS A 65 -15.69 -14.46 -7.31
C LYS A 65 -15.02 -14.44 -8.70
N GLY A 66 -13.93 -13.68 -8.85
CA GLY A 66 -13.13 -13.66 -10.06
C GLY A 66 -13.68 -12.82 -11.21
N TYR A 67 -14.78 -12.10 -11.05
CA TYR A 67 -15.34 -11.27 -12.12
C TYR A 67 -14.35 -10.19 -12.62
N TYR A 68 -13.48 -9.71 -11.76
CA TYR A 68 -12.45 -8.71 -12.10
C TYR A 68 -11.06 -9.30 -12.39
N GLU A 69 -10.96 -10.63 -12.41
CA GLU A 69 -9.69 -11.30 -12.71
C GLU A 69 -9.15 -10.98 -14.12
N PRO A 70 -9.98 -10.94 -15.20
CA PRO A 70 -9.49 -10.53 -16.51
C PRO A 70 -8.91 -9.10 -16.51
N PHE A 71 -9.58 -8.18 -15.80
CA PHE A 71 -9.08 -6.80 -15.66
C PHE A 71 -7.78 -6.74 -14.86
N ARG A 72 -7.69 -7.45 -13.73
CA ARG A 72 -6.47 -7.55 -12.93
C ARG A 72 -5.30 -8.07 -13.77
N ARG A 73 -5.51 -9.12 -14.56
CA ARG A 73 -4.48 -9.67 -15.46
C ARG A 73 -4.03 -8.65 -16.50
N ALA A 74 -4.95 -7.91 -17.11
CA ALA A 74 -4.61 -6.87 -18.07
C ALA A 74 -3.77 -5.75 -17.44
N VAL A 75 -4.14 -5.30 -16.24
CA VAL A 75 -3.35 -4.32 -15.47
C VAL A 75 -1.94 -4.85 -15.18
N CYS A 76 -1.83 -6.09 -14.68
CA CYS A 76 -0.53 -6.72 -14.40
C CYS A 76 0.32 -6.83 -15.67
N GLN A 77 -0.26 -7.23 -16.80
CA GLN A 77 0.47 -7.32 -18.07
C GLN A 77 1.00 -5.95 -18.51
N LYS A 78 0.17 -4.91 -18.45
CA LYS A 78 0.59 -3.54 -18.80
C LYS A 78 1.69 -3.01 -17.88
N ALA A 79 1.63 -3.32 -16.60
CA ALA A 79 2.67 -2.98 -15.65
C ALA A 79 3.99 -3.70 -15.97
N LEU A 80 3.94 -4.99 -16.28
CA LEU A 80 5.12 -5.78 -16.65
C LEU A 80 5.83 -5.24 -17.90
N GLU A 81 5.07 -4.75 -18.89
CA GLU A 81 5.62 -4.11 -20.08
C GLU A 81 6.40 -2.82 -19.77
N ARG A 82 6.05 -2.14 -18.68
CA ARG A 82 6.61 -0.85 -18.27
C ARG A 82 7.72 -0.94 -17.22
N LEU A 83 7.90 -2.11 -16.62
CA LEU A 83 8.85 -2.34 -15.53
C LEU A 83 9.97 -3.30 -15.97
N PRO A 84 10.95 -2.85 -16.79
CA PRO A 84 12.03 -3.70 -17.27
C PRO A 84 13.04 -4.07 -16.17
N MET A 85 13.17 -3.25 -15.11
CA MET A 85 14.14 -3.43 -14.04
C MET A 85 13.87 -4.68 -13.19
N GLU A 86 14.92 -5.20 -12.56
CA GLU A 86 14.82 -6.39 -11.69
C GLU A 86 14.12 -6.11 -10.35
N ARG A 87 14.25 -4.88 -9.84
CA ARG A 87 13.74 -4.45 -8.52
C ARG A 87 12.82 -3.24 -8.64
N PRO A 88 11.66 -3.37 -9.28
CA PRO A 88 10.74 -2.25 -9.42
C PRO A 88 10.12 -1.86 -8.07
N VAL A 89 9.96 -0.56 -7.88
CA VAL A 89 9.19 0.03 -6.78
C VAL A 89 7.81 0.42 -7.29
N VAL A 90 6.77 -0.18 -6.73
CA VAL A 90 5.39 0.00 -7.18
C VAL A 90 4.53 0.58 -6.08
N LEU A 91 3.79 1.64 -6.40
CA LEU A 91 2.80 2.26 -5.52
C LEU A 91 1.39 1.99 -6.03
N ASP A 92 0.52 1.49 -5.15
CA ASP A 92 -0.93 1.39 -5.38
C ASP A 92 -1.64 2.40 -4.48
N ALA A 93 -2.06 3.52 -5.07
CA ALA A 93 -2.75 4.60 -4.38
C ALA A 93 -4.26 4.37 -4.39
N GLY A 94 -4.84 4.09 -3.22
CA GLY A 94 -6.21 3.61 -3.06
C GLY A 94 -6.29 2.09 -3.16
N CYS A 95 -5.32 1.39 -2.57
CA CYS A 95 -5.14 -0.05 -2.73
C CYS A 95 -6.27 -0.93 -2.17
N GLY A 96 -7.16 -0.37 -1.35
CA GLY A 96 -8.21 -1.13 -0.68
C GLY A 96 -7.63 -2.27 0.15
N GLU A 97 -8.16 -3.48 -0.04
CA GLU A 97 -7.65 -4.70 0.61
C GLU A 97 -6.45 -5.36 -0.12
N GLY A 98 -5.86 -4.67 -1.12
CA GLY A 98 -4.64 -5.12 -1.79
C GLY A 98 -4.85 -6.10 -2.94
N TYR A 99 -6.06 -6.26 -3.46
CA TYR A 99 -6.36 -7.22 -4.55
C TYR A 99 -5.49 -7.00 -5.79
N TYR A 100 -5.36 -5.76 -6.25
CA TYR A 100 -4.51 -5.41 -7.39
C TYR A 100 -3.03 -5.38 -7.00
N THR A 101 -2.72 -4.78 -5.87
CA THR A 101 -1.34 -4.71 -5.32
C THR A 101 -0.73 -6.10 -5.19
N GLY A 102 -1.46 -7.03 -4.57
CA GLY A 102 -1.04 -8.41 -4.39
C GLY A 102 -0.87 -9.15 -5.71
N GLY A 103 -1.82 -8.98 -6.64
CA GLY A 103 -1.76 -9.56 -7.98
C GLY A 103 -0.55 -9.10 -8.78
N LEU A 104 -0.27 -7.79 -8.77
CA LEU A 104 0.89 -7.22 -9.47
C LEU A 104 2.22 -7.68 -8.85
N ALA A 105 2.32 -7.64 -7.51
CA ALA A 105 3.54 -8.11 -6.83
C ALA A 105 3.82 -9.60 -7.14
N GLN A 106 2.78 -10.42 -7.19
CA GLN A 106 2.89 -11.83 -7.56
C GLN A 106 3.33 -12.00 -9.03
N ALA A 107 2.69 -11.30 -9.97
CA ALA A 107 3.03 -11.36 -11.39
C ALA A 107 4.48 -10.93 -11.67
N LEU A 108 4.98 -9.91 -10.96
CA LEU A 108 6.38 -9.48 -11.04
C LEU A 108 7.34 -10.56 -10.53
N LYS A 109 7.03 -11.21 -9.40
CA LYS A 109 7.83 -12.31 -8.84
C LYS A 109 7.87 -13.53 -9.77
N GLU A 110 6.76 -13.87 -10.41
CA GLU A 110 6.67 -14.97 -11.40
C GLU A 110 7.55 -14.72 -12.63
N ARG A 111 7.87 -13.45 -12.90
CA ARG A 111 8.85 -13.05 -13.93
C ARG A 111 10.29 -12.92 -13.39
N GLY A 112 10.58 -13.47 -12.21
CA GLY A 112 11.90 -13.44 -11.60
C GLY A 112 12.33 -12.10 -11.02
N LYS A 113 11.39 -11.14 -10.89
CA LYS A 113 11.68 -9.81 -10.32
C LYS A 113 11.54 -9.81 -8.80
N ALA A 114 12.22 -8.87 -8.14
CA ALA A 114 12.14 -8.64 -6.70
C ALA A 114 11.45 -7.30 -6.40
N PRO A 115 10.12 -7.18 -6.61
CA PRO A 115 9.41 -5.91 -6.47
C PRO A 115 9.36 -5.45 -5.01
N MET A 116 9.44 -4.14 -4.82
CA MET A 116 9.02 -3.46 -3.60
C MET A 116 7.64 -2.87 -3.87
N ALA A 117 6.59 -3.51 -3.36
CA ALA A 117 5.22 -3.03 -3.53
C ALA A 117 4.75 -2.32 -2.26
N VAL A 118 4.11 -1.17 -2.45
CA VAL A 118 3.52 -0.35 -1.40
C VAL A 118 2.07 -0.06 -1.75
N GLY A 119 1.16 -0.30 -0.82
CA GLY A 119 -0.24 0.07 -0.93
C GLY A 119 -0.59 1.16 0.08
N VAL A 120 -1.27 2.21 -0.37
CA VAL A 120 -1.79 3.28 0.49
C VAL A 120 -3.30 3.34 0.35
N ASP A 121 -4.02 3.32 1.47
CA ASP A 121 -5.47 3.51 1.50
C ASP A 121 -5.87 4.36 2.70
N ILE A 122 -6.95 5.11 2.59
CA ILE A 122 -7.45 5.93 3.70
C ILE A 122 -8.20 5.09 4.73
N SER A 123 -8.75 3.93 4.32
CA SER A 123 -9.46 3.02 5.21
C SER A 123 -8.47 2.17 6.02
N LYS A 124 -8.47 2.41 7.32
CA LYS A 124 -7.71 1.59 8.28
C LYS A 124 -8.10 0.11 8.23
N ILE A 125 -9.37 -0.17 7.96
CA ILE A 125 -9.91 -1.54 7.88
C ILE A 125 -9.39 -2.22 6.62
N ALA A 126 -9.38 -1.52 5.49
CA ALA A 126 -8.86 -2.05 4.23
C ALA A 126 -7.35 -2.32 4.33
N ALA A 127 -6.56 -1.37 4.83
CA ALA A 127 -5.12 -1.54 5.04
C ALA A 127 -4.78 -2.71 6.00
N ASP A 128 -5.58 -2.91 7.05
CA ASP A 128 -5.43 -4.05 7.97
C ASP A 128 -5.67 -5.39 7.27
N GLN A 129 -6.70 -5.48 6.43
CA GLN A 129 -7.00 -6.69 5.65
C GLN A 129 -5.93 -6.94 4.59
N ALA A 130 -5.49 -5.89 3.89
CA ALA A 130 -4.41 -5.98 2.91
C ALA A 130 -3.11 -6.52 3.53
N ALA A 131 -2.69 -5.98 4.68
CA ALA A 131 -1.49 -6.42 5.38
C ALA A 131 -1.59 -7.86 5.94
N LYS A 132 -2.79 -8.33 6.26
CA LYS A 132 -3.04 -9.73 6.64
C LYS A 132 -2.94 -10.68 5.45
N ALA A 133 -3.50 -10.29 4.32
CA ALA A 133 -3.60 -11.12 3.12
C ALA A 133 -2.28 -11.18 2.33
N HIS A 134 -1.53 -10.09 2.27
CA HIS A 134 -0.37 -9.95 1.37
C HIS A 134 0.92 -9.70 2.14
N LYS A 135 1.47 -10.77 2.74
CA LYS A 135 2.75 -10.68 3.46
C LYS A 135 3.90 -10.32 2.52
N GLY A 136 4.79 -9.43 3.01
CA GLY A 136 5.92 -8.93 2.22
C GLY A 136 5.60 -7.72 1.35
N ILE A 137 4.34 -7.25 1.34
CA ILE A 137 3.94 -5.97 0.78
C ILE A 137 3.79 -4.97 1.92
N GLN A 138 4.24 -3.74 1.72
CA GLN A 138 4.09 -2.66 2.68
C GLN A 138 2.73 -1.99 2.50
N PHE A 139 1.96 -1.86 3.58
CA PHE A 139 0.71 -1.11 3.56
C PHE A 139 0.74 0.05 4.53
N ALA A 140 0.17 1.19 4.11
CA ALA A 140 0.05 2.37 4.94
C ALA A 140 -1.37 2.95 4.89
N VAL A 141 -1.85 3.46 6.01
CA VAL A 141 -3.04 4.31 6.04
C VAL A 141 -2.61 5.72 5.74
N GLY A 142 -3.16 6.30 4.68
CA GLY A 142 -2.82 7.64 4.21
C GLY A 142 -3.84 8.18 3.22
N SER A 143 -3.77 9.48 2.94
CA SER A 143 -4.61 10.13 1.94
C SER A 143 -3.93 10.15 0.58
N VAL A 144 -4.67 9.84 -0.49
CA VAL A 144 -4.17 9.98 -1.87
C VAL A 144 -3.96 11.45 -2.27
N PHE A 145 -4.57 12.40 -1.55
CA PHE A 145 -4.36 13.83 -1.76
C PHE A 145 -3.07 14.35 -1.11
N HIS A 146 -2.52 13.60 -0.15
CA HIS A 146 -1.25 13.89 0.53
C HIS A 146 -0.58 12.54 0.78
N LEU A 147 -0.09 11.94 -0.32
CA LEU A 147 0.56 10.62 -0.26
C LEU A 147 1.80 10.68 0.63
N PRO A 148 1.90 9.80 1.65
CA PRO A 148 3.08 9.70 2.49
C PRO A 148 4.19 8.90 1.80
N VAL A 149 4.56 9.32 0.58
CA VAL A 149 5.52 8.66 -0.30
C VAL A 149 6.51 9.70 -0.81
N LEU A 150 7.79 9.34 -0.83
CA LEU A 150 8.85 10.21 -1.31
C LEU A 150 8.65 10.51 -2.80
N GLU A 151 8.94 11.75 -3.19
CA GLU A 151 8.90 12.18 -4.58
C GLU A 151 9.86 11.36 -5.45
N ALA A 152 9.44 11.02 -6.67
CA ALA A 152 10.22 10.27 -7.64
C ALA A 152 10.83 8.95 -7.12
N SER A 153 10.19 8.29 -6.14
CA SER A 153 10.68 7.06 -5.51
C SER A 153 10.03 5.78 -6.03
N CYS A 154 9.05 5.89 -6.91
CA CYS A 154 8.32 4.76 -7.48
C CYS A 154 8.51 4.72 -9.01
N ASP A 155 8.58 3.50 -9.53
CA ASP A 155 8.71 3.23 -10.98
C ASP A 155 7.34 3.10 -11.65
N LEU A 156 6.30 2.82 -10.83
CA LEU A 156 4.89 2.73 -11.26
C LEU A 156 3.99 3.10 -10.10
#